data_4d6bce465791cb7e3f812ba9dee72e0a
#
_entry.id   4d6bce465791cb7e3f812ba9dee72e0a
#
_cell.length_a   1.000
_cell.length_b   1.000
_cell.length_c   1.000
_cell.angle_alpha   90.00
_cell.angle_beta   90.00
_cell.angle_gamma   90.00
#
_symmetry.space_group_name_H-M   'P 1'
#
loop_
_entity.id
_entity.type
_entity.pdbx_description
1 polymer ?
#
loop_
_entity_poly.entity_id
_entity_poly.type
_entity_poly.pdbx_seq_one_letter_code
_entity_poly.pdbx_strand_id
1 'polypeptide(L)'
;MWDVIGRATCAMQYGSDVGGEITRLPGGVALNIAMTCARFGLRPVLLSAVGQERSGDDLFSQCEGLGLVSDHVFRAPDGPTDRYMAVEGANGVIAAIADARTLETANEAILAPLRDGSLATEDAPFEGLAALDGNLTEDLLHKIAYGAAFSRADLRVAPASPGKAARLAPFVQARRGVVYMNCEEAGILCGQRFDTAEAAALGLIEKGACRALVTHGQ
;
A
#
# COMPACT_ATOMS: atom_id res chain seq x y z
N MET A 1 3.91 -3.26 7.96
CA MET A 1 4.77 -2.32 8.73
C MET A 1 4.10 -1.90 10.02
N TRP A 2 4.84 -1.25 10.91
CA TRP A 2 4.28 -0.59 12.07
C TRP A 2 4.11 0.90 11.82
N ASP A 3 2.95 1.45 12.16
CA ASP A 3 2.73 2.89 12.22
C ASP A 3 2.98 3.37 13.67
N VAL A 4 3.98 4.23 13.85
CA VAL A 4 4.33 4.86 15.12
C VAL A 4 3.97 6.33 15.01
N ILE A 5 2.94 6.74 15.73
CA ILE A 5 2.37 8.08 15.58
C ILE A 5 2.38 8.81 16.92
N GLY A 6 3.15 9.90 16.98
CA GLY A 6 3.14 10.85 18.08
C GLY A 6 2.12 11.95 17.83
N ARG A 7 1.15 12.11 18.74
CA ARG A 7 0.11 13.15 18.65
C ARG A 7 0.19 14.11 19.81
N ALA A 8 0.35 15.40 19.51
CA ALA A 8 0.21 16.47 20.47
C ALA A 8 -1.17 17.12 20.37
N THR A 9 -1.72 17.55 21.51
CA THR A 9 -3.02 18.26 21.58
C THR A 9 -2.92 19.73 21.22
N CYS A 10 -1.70 20.27 21.16
CA CYS A 10 -1.44 21.67 20.76
C CYS A 10 -0.83 21.75 19.36
N ALA A 11 -0.85 22.96 18.79
CA ALA A 11 -0.12 23.20 17.55
C ALA A 11 1.38 23.09 17.78
N MET A 12 2.07 22.44 16.85
CA MET A 12 3.51 22.24 16.89
C MET A 12 4.21 23.11 15.84
N GLN A 13 5.44 23.53 16.17
CA GLN A 13 6.33 24.23 15.26
C GLN A 13 7.60 23.39 15.06
N TYR A 14 8.33 23.69 14.01
CA TYR A 14 9.63 23.05 13.79
C TYR A 14 10.54 23.25 15.00
N GLY A 15 11.11 22.13 15.52
CA GLY A 15 11.97 22.12 16.68
C GLY A 15 11.26 22.24 18.04
N SER A 16 9.92 22.21 18.09
CA SER A 16 9.20 22.20 19.36
C SER A 16 9.27 20.84 20.06
N ASP A 17 9.33 20.87 21.40
CA ASP A 17 9.17 19.72 22.30
C ASP A 17 7.90 19.95 23.13
N VAL A 18 6.91 19.11 22.96
CA VAL A 18 5.60 19.26 23.60
C VAL A 18 5.10 17.91 24.12
N GLY A 19 4.28 17.94 25.17
CA GLY A 19 3.62 16.73 25.68
C GLY A 19 2.65 16.15 24.66
N GLY A 20 2.57 14.82 24.59
CA GLY A 20 1.69 14.13 23.68
C GLY A 20 1.60 12.64 23.98
N GLU A 21 0.90 11.91 23.13
CA GLU A 21 0.77 10.45 23.17
C GLU A 21 1.46 9.82 21.97
N ILE A 22 2.19 8.73 22.20
CA ILE A 22 2.79 7.94 21.13
C ILE A 22 2.08 6.59 21.07
N THR A 23 1.50 6.29 19.93
CA THR A 23 0.84 5.02 19.65
C THR A 23 1.62 4.22 18.63
N ARG A 24 1.55 2.88 18.73
CA ARG A 24 2.08 1.94 17.75
C ARG A 24 0.96 1.02 17.30
N LEU A 25 0.68 1.00 16.01
CA LEU A 25 -0.42 0.23 15.42
C LEU A 25 0.07 -0.53 14.18
N PRO A 26 -0.54 -1.68 13.82
CA PRO A 26 -0.36 -2.26 12.50
C PRO A 26 -0.77 -1.26 11.42
N GLY A 27 0.06 -1.08 10.40
CA GLY A 27 -0.19 -0.09 9.37
C GLY A 27 0.36 -0.46 7.99
N GLY A 28 0.18 0.46 7.06
CA GLY A 28 0.43 0.28 5.64
C GLY A 28 -0.86 0.08 4.84
N VAL A 29 -0.91 0.63 3.62
CA VAL A 29 -2.15 0.72 2.82
C VAL A 29 -2.75 -0.65 2.56
N ALA A 30 -1.97 -1.64 2.07
CA ALA A 30 -2.47 -2.99 1.82
C ALA A 30 -3.01 -3.66 3.11
N LEU A 31 -2.33 -3.48 4.25
CA LEU A 31 -2.81 -4.01 5.52
C LEU A 31 -4.11 -3.32 5.97
N ASN A 32 -4.23 -2.01 5.81
CA ASN A 32 -5.46 -1.27 6.13
C ASN A 32 -6.65 -1.73 5.26
N ILE A 33 -6.40 -2.01 3.98
CA ILE A 33 -7.40 -2.60 3.07
C ILE A 33 -7.79 -4.00 3.59
N ALA A 34 -6.82 -4.85 3.91
CA ALA A 34 -7.07 -6.20 4.41
C ALA A 34 -7.86 -6.18 5.72
N MET A 35 -7.48 -5.34 6.69
CA MET A 35 -8.24 -5.17 7.95
C MET A 35 -9.69 -4.72 7.69
N THR A 36 -9.90 -3.83 6.73
CA THR A 36 -11.24 -3.38 6.35
C THR A 36 -12.02 -4.54 5.74
N CYS A 37 -11.45 -5.29 4.81
CA CYS A 37 -12.07 -6.47 4.22
C CYS A 37 -12.46 -7.52 5.28
N ALA A 38 -11.60 -7.77 6.26
CA ALA A 38 -11.89 -8.69 7.36
C ALA A 38 -13.08 -8.23 8.20
N ARG A 39 -13.21 -6.92 8.48
CA ARG A 39 -14.38 -6.35 9.18
C ARG A 39 -15.69 -6.52 8.41
N PHE A 40 -15.65 -6.64 7.10
CA PHE A 40 -16.80 -6.98 6.25
C PHE A 40 -17.00 -8.48 6.05
N GLY A 41 -16.33 -9.33 6.84
CA GLY A 41 -16.49 -10.78 6.82
C GLY A 41 -15.73 -11.50 5.70
N LEU A 42 -14.85 -10.81 4.97
CA LEU A 42 -13.97 -11.43 3.99
C LEU A 42 -12.75 -12.06 4.70
N ARG A 43 -12.08 -12.97 4.01
CA ARG A 43 -10.82 -13.58 4.47
C ARG A 43 -9.67 -13.17 3.56
N PRO A 44 -9.12 -11.96 3.72
CA PRO A 44 -8.05 -11.50 2.86
C PRO A 44 -6.75 -12.24 3.15
N VAL A 45 -6.04 -12.61 2.10
CA VAL A 45 -4.68 -13.14 2.14
C VAL A 45 -3.71 -11.96 2.01
N LEU A 46 -2.79 -11.82 2.96
CA LEU A 46 -1.80 -10.75 2.94
C LEU A 46 -0.49 -11.25 2.32
N LEU A 47 -0.06 -10.61 1.24
CA LEU A 47 1.28 -10.74 0.67
C LEU A 47 2.09 -9.50 1.01
N SER A 48 3.13 -9.64 1.81
CA SER A 48 3.97 -8.54 2.28
C SER A 48 5.30 -9.09 2.80
N ALA A 49 6.15 -8.24 3.35
CA ALA A 49 7.37 -8.65 4.02
C ALA A 49 7.44 -8.12 5.45
N VAL A 50 7.96 -8.93 6.35
CA VAL A 50 8.31 -8.53 7.73
C VAL A 50 9.65 -9.13 8.10
N GLY A 51 10.39 -8.50 9.01
CA GLY A 51 11.62 -9.06 9.55
C GLY A 51 11.39 -10.33 10.37
N GLN A 52 12.47 -11.04 10.68
CA GLN A 52 12.42 -12.25 11.53
C GLN A 52 12.55 -11.93 13.03
N GLU A 53 12.69 -10.65 13.38
CA GLU A 53 12.80 -10.21 14.75
C GLU A 53 11.43 -10.14 15.46
N ARG A 54 11.46 -10.02 16.79
CA ARG A 54 10.25 -9.99 17.63
C ARG A 54 9.19 -8.98 17.17
N SER A 55 9.62 -7.83 16.63
CA SER A 55 8.69 -6.82 16.11
C SER A 55 7.85 -7.35 14.93
N GLY A 56 8.46 -8.20 14.08
CA GLY A 56 7.77 -8.91 13.02
C GLY A 56 6.80 -9.97 13.54
N ASP A 57 7.20 -10.71 14.59
CA ASP A 57 6.34 -11.73 15.22
C ASP A 57 5.11 -11.08 15.88
N ASP A 58 5.31 -9.94 16.57
CA ASP A 58 4.23 -9.16 17.17
C ASP A 58 3.23 -8.69 16.10
N LEU A 59 3.73 -8.20 14.95
CA LEU A 59 2.87 -7.73 13.84
C LEU A 59 2.10 -8.89 13.22
N PHE A 60 2.76 -10.02 13.02
CA PHE A 60 2.16 -11.24 12.49
C PHE A 60 1.00 -11.70 13.37
N SER A 61 1.25 -11.83 14.69
CA SER A 61 0.21 -12.23 15.66
C SER A 61 -0.98 -11.27 15.70
N GLN A 62 -0.73 -9.96 15.52
CA GLN A 62 -1.83 -9.01 15.43
C GLN A 62 -2.64 -9.16 14.13
N CYS A 63 -2.00 -9.45 13.00
CA CYS A 63 -2.71 -9.73 11.75
C CYS A 63 -3.62 -10.94 11.88
N GLU A 64 -3.16 -12.03 12.50
CA GLU A 64 -3.97 -13.22 12.78
C GLU A 64 -5.16 -12.88 13.70
N GLY A 65 -4.92 -12.13 14.77
CA GLY A 65 -5.97 -11.66 15.68
C GLY A 65 -7.04 -10.79 15.02
N LEU A 66 -6.72 -10.18 13.88
CA LEU A 66 -7.63 -9.39 13.04
C LEU A 66 -8.34 -10.22 11.97
N GLY A 67 -8.12 -11.54 11.92
CA GLY A 67 -8.75 -12.45 10.97
C GLY A 67 -8.13 -12.45 9.57
N LEU A 68 -6.89 -11.98 9.44
CA LEU A 68 -6.15 -12.01 8.18
C LEU A 68 -5.45 -13.37 7.99
N VAL A 69 -5.37 -13.83 6.74
CA VAL A 69 -4.52 -14.96 6.38
C VAL A 69 -3.11 -14.44 6.13
N SER A 70 -2.19 -14.69 7.04
CA SER A 70 -0.83 -14.17 7.06
C SER A 70 0.24 -15.23 6.76
N ASP A 71 -0.15 -16.48 6.52
CA ASP A 71 0.76 -17.61 6.26
C ASP A 71 1.71 -17.38 5.08
N HIS A 72 1.34 -16.50 4.17
CA HIS A 72 2.10 -16.16 2.96
C HIS A 72 2.93 -14.87 3.08
N VAL A 73 3.01 -14.27 4.27
CA VAL A 73 3.87 -13.10 4.50
C VAL A 73 5.33 -13.55 4.48
N PHE A 74 6.13 -12.93 3.62
CA PHE A 74 7.55 -13.24 3.52
C PHE A 74 8.30 -12.79 4.78
N ARG A 75 9.06 -13.72 5.38
CA ARG A 75 9.91 -13.46 6.54
C ARG A 75 11.32 -13.13 6.05
N ALA A 76 11.62 -11.84 5.95
CA ALA A 76 12.92 -11.36 5.45
C ALA A 76 14.04 -11.71 6.42
N PRO A 77 15.09 -12.45 5.99
CA PRO A 77 16.21 -12.81 6.87
C PRO A 77 17.08 -11.60 7.20
N ASP A 78 17.19 -10.67 6.27
CA ASP A 78 18.07 -9.51 6.34
C ASP A 78 17.25 -8.22 6.32
N GLY A 79 16.89 -7.72 7.48
CA GLY A 79 16.19 -6.45 7.62
C GLY A 79 15.14 -6.44 8.72
N PRO A 80 14.92 -5.30 9.36
CA PRO A 80 13.91 -5.14 10.39
C PRO A 80 12.52 -5.00 9.76
N THR A 81 11.48 -5.30 10.51
CA THR A 81 10.11 -4.97 10.12
C THR A 81 9.97 -3.48 9.86
N ASP A 82 9.47 -3.13 8.68
CA ASP A 82 9.30 -1.76 8.22
C ASP A 82 8.43 -0.92 9.17
N ARG A 83 8.67 0.39 9.17
CA ARG A 83 8.01 1.35 10.07
C ARG A 83 7.66 2.63 9.33
N TYR A 84 6.50 3.15 9.65
CA TYR A 84 6.14 4.52 9.36
C TYR A 84 6.12 5.30 10.66
N MET A 85 6.75 6.46 10.72
CA MET A 85 6.73 7.33 11.88
C MET A 85 6.19 8.69 11.47
N ALA A 86 5.20 9.19 12.22
CA ALA A 86 4.66 10.52 12.03
C ALA A 86 4.59 11.29 13.34
N VAL A 87 4.76 12.60 13.26
CA VAL A 87 4.55 13.55 14.33
C VAL A 87 3.41 14.47 13.91
N GLU A 88 2.35 14.49 14.70
CA GLU A 88 1.13 15.25 14.44
C GLU A 88 0.88 16.25 15.57
N GLY A 89 0.57 17.49 15.22
CA GLY A 89 0.05 18.49 16.14
C GLY A 89 -1.42 18.79 15.85
N ALA A 90 -2.04 19.66 16.62
CA ALA A 90 -3.39 20.16 16.34
C ALA A 90 -3.50 20.87 14.97
N ASN A 91 -2.38 21.25 14.38
CA ASN A 91 -2.23 21.85 13.05
C ASN A 91 -1.91 20.82 11.94
N GLY A 92 -2.06 19.52 12.21
CA GLY A 92 -1.84 18.45 11.23
C GLY A 92 -0.48 17.77 11.34
N VAL A 93 -0.08 17.04 10.28
CA VAL A 93 1.21 16.34 10.22
C VAL A 93 2.35 17.35 10.11
N ILE A 94 3.30 17.28 11.03
CA ILE A 94 4.48 18.15 11.07
C ILE A 94 5.65 17.52 10.30
N ALA A 95 5.85 16.21 10.48
CA ALA A 95 6.87 15.44 9.78
C ALA A 95 6.50 13.95 9.77
N ALA A 96 6.96 13.25 8.74
CA ALA A 96 6.81 11.80 8.66
C ALA A 96 8.00 11.17 7.94
N ILE A 97 8.33 9.92 8.32
CA ILE A 97 9.36 9.10 7.68
C ILE A 97 8.76 7.71 7.46
N ALA A 98 8.83 7.22 6.22
CA ALA A 98 8.48 5.86 5.87
C ALA A 98 9.75 5.05 5.60
N ASP A 99 10.04 4.08 6.47
CA ASP A 99 11.07 3.08 6.23
C ASP A 99 10.39 1.81 5.67
N ALA A 100 10.50 1.61 4.36
CA ALA A 100 9.93 0.48 3.63
C ALA A 100 11.01 -0.39 2.97
N ARG A 101 12.25 -0.32 3.46
CA ARG A 101 13.41 -0.98 2.85
C ARG A 101 13.28 -2.49 2.80
N THR A 102 12.72 -3.11 3.85
CA THR A 102 12.56 -4.57 3.88
C THR A 102 11.56 -5.04 2.85
N LEU A 103 10.42 -4.36 2.69
CA LEU A 103 9.45 -4.66 1.64
C LEU A 103 10.06 -4.45 0.25
N GLU A 104 10.75 -3.34 0.03
CA GLU A 104 11.37 -3.02 -1.26
C GLU A 104 12.48 -4.03 -1.62
N THR A 105 13.28 -4.48 -0.65
CA THR A 105 14.34 -5.48 -0.83
C THR A 105 13.75 -6.88 -1.06
N ALA A 106 12.68 -7.25 -0.37
CA ALA A 106 12.00 -8.53 -0.57
C ALA A 106 11.49 -8.69 -2.01
N ASN A 107 11.05 -7.58 -2.63
CA ASN A 107 10.68 -7.51 -4.05
C ASN A 107 9.82 -8.72 -4.47
N GLU A 108 10.25 -9.51 -5.45
CA GLU A 108 9.49 -10.66 -5.98
C GLU A 108 9.29 -11.81 -4.98
N ALA A 109 10.07 -11.88 -3.90
CA ALA A 109 9.91 -12.92 -2.90
C ALA A 109 8.50 -12.92 -2.26
N ILE A 110 7.87 -11.74 -2.15
CA ILE A 110 6.50 -11.63 -1.65
C ILE A 110 5.46 -12.27 -2.58
N LEU A 111 5.78 -12.48 -3.86
CA LEU A 111 4.91 -13.07 -4.87
C LEU A 111 5.14 -14.59 -5.04
N ALA A 112 6.05 -15.20 -4.27
CA ALA A 112 6.32 -16.63 -4.35
C ALA A 112 5.03 -17.49 -4.29
N PRO A 113 4.03 -17.20 -3.42
CA PRO A 113 2.79 -17.97 -3.34
C PRO A 113 1.96 -18.00 -4.62
N LEU A 114 2.19 -17.04 -5.54
CA LEU A 114 1.52 -17.00 -6.85
C LEU A 114 2.26 -17.79 -7.94
N ARG A 115 3.36 -18.47 -7.58
CA ARG A 115 4.19 -19.25 -8.50
C ARG A 115 4.42 -20.68 -8.02
N ASP A 116 4.39 -20.92 -6.71
CA ASP A 116 4.71 -22.19 -6.06
C ASP A 116 3.51 -23.13 -5.90
N GLY A 117 2.33 -22.72 -6.32
CA GLY A 117 1.08 -23.47 -6.21
C GLY A 117 0.28 -23.21 -4.93
N SER A 118 0.79 -22.41 -3.99
CA SER A 118 0.06 -22.09 -2.76
C SER A 118 -1.21 -21.27 -3.04
N LEU A 119 -1.15 -20.32 -3.96
CA LEU A 119 -2.28 -19.48 -4.39
C LEU A 119 -2.52 -19.55 -5.90
N ALA A 120 -1.48 -19.74 -6.70
CA ALA A 120 -1.53 -19.83 -8.16
C ALA A 120 -0.26 -20.48 -8.70
N THR A 121 -0.21 -20.72 -10.02
CA THR A 121 0.98 -21.11 -10.77
C THR A 121 1.05 -20.31 -12.08
N GLU A 122 2.13 -20.44 -12.84
CA GLU A 122 2.23 -19.82 -14.16
C GLU A 122 1.18 -20.37 -15.14
N ASP A 123 0.88 -21.67 -15.07
CA ASP A 123 -0.12 -22.34 -15.91
C ASP A 123 -1.56 -22.09 -15.44
N ALA A 124 -1.75 -21.79 -14.16
CA ALA A 124 -3.03 -21.45 -13.54
C ALA A 124 -2.92 -20.12 -12.79
N PRO A 125 -2.96 -18.98 -13.52
CA PRO A 125 -2.84 -17.63 -12.93
C PRO A 125 -3.93 -17.34 -11.91
N PHE A 126 -3.63 -16.46 -10.97
CA PHE A 126 -4.60 -16.01 -9.97
C PHE A 126 -5.80 -15.31 -10.63
N GLU A 127 -7.02 -15.75 -10.31
CA GLU A 127 -8.27 -15.24 -10.90
C GLU A 127 -9.10 -14.37 -9.92
N GLY A 128 -8.60 -14.20 -8.68
CA GLY A 128 -9.32 -13.44 -7.64
C GLY A 128 -9.13 -11.93 -7.74
N LEU A 129 -9.70 -11.25 -6.76
CA LEU A 129 -9.46 -9.82 -6.55
C LEU A 129 -8.13 -9.62 -5.83
N ALA A 130 -7.28 -8.75 -6.37
CA ALA A 130 -6.01 -8.37 -5.77
C ALA A 130 -5.91 -6.85 -5.59
N ALA A 131 -5.74 -6.43 -4.33
CA ALA A 131 -5.48 -5.04 -3.98
C ALA A 131 -3.98 -4.81 -3.81
N LEU A 132 -3.45 -3.78 -4.44
CA LEU A 132 -2.03 -3.44 -4.49
C LEU A 132 -1.83 -1.99 -4.05
N ASP A 133 -0.68 -1.71 -3.45
CA ASP A 133 -0.33 -0.34 -3.10
C ASP A 133 1.05 0.11 -3.64
N GLY A 134 1.24 1.41 -3.70
CA GLY A 134 2.47 2.05 -4.18
C GLY A 134 3.68 1.93 -3.23
N ASN A 135 3.60 1.17 -2.14
CA ASN A 135 4.79 0.82 -1.35
C ASN A 135 5.67 -0.20 -2.07
N LEU A 136 5.09 -0.97 -2.99
CA LEU A 136 5.87 -1.83 -3.87
C LEU A 136 6.74 -0.98 -4.81
N THR A 137 7.87 -1.54 -5.22
CA THR A 137 8.75 -0.87 -6.20
C THR A 137 8.07 -0.74 -7.57
N GLU A 138 8.45 0.25 -8.35
CA GLU A 138 7.92 0.44 -9.71
C GLU A 138 8.20 -0.80 -10.59
N ASP A 139 9.39 -1.40 -10.46
CA ASP A 139 9.76 -2.63 -11.16
C ASP A 139 8.82 -3.79 -10.82
N LEU A 140 8.52 -3.99 -9.53
CA LEU A 140 7.59 -5.04 -9.11
C LEU A 140 6.16 -4.76 -9.58
N LEU A 141 5.70 -3.51 -9.51
CA LEU A 141 4.40 -3.10 -10.03
C LEU A 141 4.31 -3.29 -11.55
N HIS A 142 5.39 -3.02 -12.28
CA HIS A 142 5.50 -3.30 -13.71
C HIS A 142 5.37 -4.81 -13.99
N LYS A 143 6.10 -5.64 -13.25
CA LYS A 143 6.00 -7.12 -13.36
C LYS A 143 4.59 -7.63 -13.07
N ILE A 144 3.89 -7.05 -12.11
CA ILE A 144 2.49 -7.39 -11.81
C ILE A 144 1.56 -6.94 -12.94
N ALA A 145 1.74 -5.72 -13.46
CA ALA A 145 0.89 -5.16 -14.49
C ALA A 145 0.97 -5.94 -15.83
N TYR A 146 2.13 -6.48 -16.18
CA TYR A 146 2.38 -7.16 -17.45
C TYR A 146 2.57 -8.68 -17.32
N GLY A 147 2.80 -9.18 -16.11
CA GLY A 147 3.13 -10.58 -15.85
C GLY A 147 1.94 -11.53 -15.94
N ALA A 148 2.25 -12.81 -16.22
CA ALA A 148 1.26 -13.86 -16.38
C ALA A 148 0.53 -14.19 -15.07
N ALA A 149 1.20 -14.13 -13.92
CA ALA A 149 0.65 -14.53 -12.61
C ALA A 149 -0.65 -13.79 -12.23
N PHE A 150 -0.80 -12.54 -12.71
CA PHE A 150 -2.00 -11.73 -12.48
C PHE A 150 -2.86 -11.52 -13.73
N SER A 151 -2.61 -12.25 -14.83
CA SER A 151 -3.28 -12.01 -16.12
C SER A 151 -4.80 -12.09 -16.04
N ARG A 152 -5.35 -12.88 -15.11
CA ARG A 152 -6.79 -13.07 -14.88
C ARG A 152 -7.31 -12.36 -13.63
N ALA A 153 -6.45 -11.68 -12.86
CA ALA A 153 -6.83 -11.01 -11.63
C ALA A 153 -7.64 -9.73 -11.86
N ASP A 154 -8.63 -9.47 -11.02
CA ASP A 154 -9.26 -8.15 -10.89
C ASP A 154 -8.38 -7.26 -9.99
N LEU A 155 -7.59 -6.38 -10.62
CA LEU A 155 -6.61 -5.56 -9.93
C LEU A 155 -7.22 -4.25 -9.42
N ARG A 156 -6.92 -3.92 -8.16
CA ARG A 156 -7.29 -2.68 -7.47
C ARG A 156 -6.02 -2.03 -6.94
N VAL A 157 -5.68 -0.86 -7.46
CA VAL A 157 -4.37 -0.26 -7.23
C VAL A 157 -4.52 1.12 -6.61
N ALA A 158 -3.83 1.36 -5.49
CA ALA A 158 -3.82 2.65 -4.82
C ALA A 158 -2.38 3.11 -4.55
N PRO A 159 -2.05 4.40 -4.66
CA PRO A 159 -0.77 4.90 -4.19
C PRO A 159 -0.73 4.84 -2.66
N ALA A 160 0.45 4.71 -2.10
CA ALA A 160 0.61 4.76 -0.66
C ALA A 160 0.72 6.20 -0.14
N SER A 161 1.07 7.12 -1.03
CA SER A 161 1.20 8.55 -0.77
C SER A 161 1.36 9.31 -2.08
N PRO A 162 1.17 10.64 -2.11
CA PRO A 162 1.42 11.46 -3.29
C PRO A 162 2.80 11.23 -3.90
N GLY A 163 3.86 11.13 -3.08
CA GLY A 163 5.22 10.87 -3.55
C GLY A 163 5.43 9.50 -4.24
N LYS A 164 4.47 8.58 -4.11
CA LYS A 164 4.52 7.25 -4.74
C LYS A 164 3.48 7.07 -5.86
N ALA A 165 2.68 8.09 -6.15
CA ALA A 165 1.63 8.01 -7.16
C ALA A 165 2.17 7.64 -8.55
N ALA A 166 3.32 8.16 -8.92
CA ALA A 166 3.98 7.87 -10.20
C ALA A 166 4.32 6.37 -10.37
N ARG A 167 4.56 5.62 -9.28
CA ARG A 167 4.85 4.18 -9.33
C ARG A 167 3.72 3.35 -9.94
N LEU A 168 2.50 3.89 -10.02
CA LEU A 168 1.33 3.21 -10.60
C LEU A 168 1.22 3.38 -12.12
N ALA A 169 2.12 4.11 -12.76
CA ALA A 169 2.14 4.31 -14.22
C ALA A 169 2.03 3.00 -15.03
N PRO A 170 2.66 1.87 -14.63
CA PRO A 170 2.53 0.61 -15.35
C PRO A 170 1.09 0.13 -15.53
N PHE A 171 0.20 0.32 -14.53
CA PHE A 171 -1.21 -0.10 -14.64
C PHE A 171 -2.00 0.77 -15.61
N VAL A 172 -1.70 2.07 -15.68
CA VAL A 172 -2.29 3.00 -16.63
C VAL A 172 -1.84 2.64 -18.05
N GLN A 173 -0.54 2.42 -18.26
CA GLN A 173 0.05 2.04 -19.55
C GLN A 173 -0.44 0.67 -20.04
N ALA A 174 -0.51 -0.32 -19.15
CA ALA A 174 -1.03 -1.66 -19.45
C ALA A 174 -2.56 -1.69 -19.59
N ARG A 175 -3.25 -0.59 -19.30
CA ARG A 175 -4.73 -0.47 -19.28
C ARG A 175 -5.38 -1.55 -18.40
N ARG A 176 -4.80 -1.80 -17.22
CA ARG A 176 -5.24 -2.88 -16.31
C ARG A 176 -5.68 -2.36 -14.96
N GLY A 177 -6.71 -3.01 -14.43
CA GLY A 177 -7.23 -2.77 -13.10
C GLY A 177 -8.02 -1.48 -12.95
N VAL A 178 -8.29 -1.13 -11.71
CA VAL A 178 -8.90 0.14 -11.28
C VAL A 178 -7.88 0.89 -10.46
N VAL A 179 -7.58 2.13 -10.81
CA VAL A 179 -6.73 3.01 -9.99
C VAL A 179 -7.60 3.81 -9.02
N TYR A 180 -7.20 3.82 -7.75
CA TYR A 180 -7.84 4.57 -6.67
C TYR A 180 -6.89 5.67 -6.22
N MET A 181 -7.26 6.93 -6.37
CA MET A 181 -6.40 8.08 -6.09
C MET A 181 -7.22 9.25 -5.52
N ASN A 182 -6.54 10.18 -4.88
CA ASN A 182 -7.09 11.52 -4.68
C ASN A 182 -6.70 12.46 -5.83
N CYS A 183 -7.22 13.69 -5.84
CA CYS A 183 -6.94 14.66 -6.91
C CYS A 183 -5.46 15.01 -7.05
N GLU A 184 -4.73 15.11 -5.92
CA GLU A 184 -3.29 15.41 -5.91
C GLU A 184 -2.48 14.27 -6.55
N GLU A 185 -2.75 13.04 -6.14
CA GLU A 185 -2.10 11.84 -6.66
C GLU A 185 -2.36 11.64 -8.15
N ALA A 186 -3.61 11.84 -8.57
CA ALA A 186 -3.98 11.82 -9.99
C ALA A 186 -3.25 12.91 -10.78
N GLY A 187 -3.13 14.10 -10.20
CA GLY A 187 -2.39 15.22 -10.78
C GLY A 187 -0.92 14.90 -11.00
N ILE A 188 -0.27 14.28 -10.01
CA ILE A 188 1.13 13.84 -10.10
C ILE A 188 1.28 12.80 -11.23
N LEU A 189 0.42 11.78 -11.25
CA LEU A 189 0.48 10.75 -12.27
C LEU A 189 0.19 11.29 -13.68
N CYS A 190 -0.73 12.24 -13.81
CA CYS A 190 -1.06 12.87 -15.10
C CYS A 190 -0.08 13.98 -15.53
N GLY A 191 0.70 14.52 -14.60
CA GLY A 191 1.60 15.67 -14.86
C GLY A 191 0.84 16.99 -15.00
N GLN A 192 -0.33 17.13 -14.37
CA GLN A 192 -1.16 18.33 -14.38
C GLN A 192 -1.98 18.47 -13.09
N ARG A 193 -2.51 19.66 -12.83
CA ARG A 193 -3.37 19.91 -11.67
C ARG A 193 -4.84 19.75 -12.04
N PHE A 194 -5.61 19.18 -11.14
CA PHE A 194 -7.06 19.06 -11.25
C PHE A 194 -7.77 19.76 -10.08
N ASP A 195 -8.82 20.49 -10.40
CA ASP A 195 -9.62 21.20 -9.39
C ASP A 195 -10.79 20.36 -8.88
N THR A 196 -11.15 19.26 -9.57
CA THR A 196 -12.24 18.37 -9.19
C THR A 196 -11.86 16.91 -9.38
N ALA A 197 -12.50 16.02 -8.60
CA ALA A 197 -12.31 14.57 -8.74
C ALA A 197 -12.77 14.06 -10.10
N GLU A 198 -13.82 14.65 -10.67
CA GLU A 198 -14.32 14.29 -11.99
C GLU A 198 -13.29 14.59 -13.08
N ALA A 199 -12.73 15.80 -13.08
CA ALA A 199 -11.68 16.18 -14.03
C ALA A 199 -10.44 15.29 -13.88
N ALA A 200 -10.06 14.95 -12.64
CA ALA A 200 -8.94 14.07 -12.37
C ALA A 200 -9.19 12.63 -12.87
N ALA A 201 -10.42 12.12 -12.67
CA ALA A 201 -10.79 10.79 -13.17
C ALA A 201 -10.78 10.75 -14.71
N LEU A 202 -11.31 11.77 -15.38
CA LEU A 202 -11.24 11.90 -16.84
C LEU A 202 -9.79 11.97 -17.33
N GLY A 203 -8.95 12.77 -16.69
CA GLY A 203 -7.52 12.87 -17.03
C GLY A 203 -6.78 11.54 -16.90
N LEU A 204 -7.09 10.73 -15.89
CA LEU A 204 -6.54 9.38 -15.76
C LEU A 204 -7.00 8.46 -16.92
N ILE A 205 -8.27 8.52 -17.32
CA ILE A 205 -8.81 7.76 -18.46
C ILE A 205 -8.13 8.19 -19.76
N GLU A 206 -7.98 9.50 -20.00
CA GLU A 206 -7.29 10.04 -21.17
C GLU A 206 -5.82 9.61 -21.21
N LYS A 207 -5.16 9.54 -20.04
CA LYS A 207 -3.79 9.03 -19.92
C LYS A 207 -3.67 7.53 -20.20
N GLY A 208 -4.78 6.79 -20.19
CA GLY A 208 -4.83 5.37 -20.51
C GLY A 208 -5.36 4.46 -19.42
N ALA A 209 -5.74 4.95 -18.25
CA ALA A 209 -6.33 4.10 -17.21
C ALA A 209 -7.57 3.40 -17.73
N CYS A 210 -7.71 2.09 -17.44
CA CYS A 210 -8.90 1.33 -17.82
C CYS A 210 -10.14 1.79 -17.03
N ARG A 211 -9.95 1.98 -15.72
CA ARG A 211 -10.96 2.49 -14.78
C ARG A 211 -10.27 3.32 -13.71
N ALA A 212 -10.94 4.36 -13.25
CA ALA A 212 -10.44 5.20 -12.18
C ALA A 212 -11.54 5.53 -11.17
N LEU A 213 -11.18 5.58 -9.89
CA LEU A 213 -11.98 6.15 -8.82
C LEU A 213 -11.14 7.24 -8.16
N VAL A 214 -11.65 8.46 -8.18
CA VAL A 214 -10.94 9.60 -7.58
C VAL A 214 -11.76 10.19 -6.45
N THR A 215 -11.09 10.43 -5.31
CA THR A 215 -11.65 11.14 -4.17
C THR A 215 -11.17 12.59 -4.17
N HIS A 216 -12.05 13.52 -3.72
CA HIS A 216 -11.68 14.94 -3.70
C HIS A 216 -10.97 15.32 -2.40
N GLY A 217 -11.16 14.55 -1.32
CA GLY A 217 -10.78 14.95 0.03
C GLY A 217 -11.75 16.00 0.60
N GLN A 218 -11.52 16.43 1.82
CA GLN A 218 -12.13 17.61 2.45
C GLN A 218 -11.11 18.71 2.56
#